data_a33bfe3382e4f3a55cf41eba3d0aeff0
#
_entry.id   a33bfe3382e4f3a55cf41eba3d0aeff0
#
_cell.length_a   1.000
_cell.length_b   1.000
_cell.length_c   1.000
_cell.angle_alpha   90.00
_cell.angle_beta   90.00
_cell.angle_gamma   90.00
#
_symmetry.space_group_name_H-M   'P 1'
#
loop_
_entity.id
_entity.type
_entity.pdbx_description
1 polymer ?
#
loop_
_entity_poly.entity_id
_entity_poly.type
_entity_poly.pdbx_seq_one_letter_code
_entity_poly.pdbx_strand_id
1 'polypeptide(L)'
;VLTGATGYVGGRLAPRLLERGYCVRVLARDANRLAARPWREQVEVIEGDVGDADAVRRALDGAEVAYYLVHSMQAGADFAARDRRNAEVFAEAVRAAGVRHVVYLGGLLPKGGAPSLHLSSRAEVGQILRERTPCTELRAGPIIGSGSASFEMVRYLTERLPIMVTPRWIDNLVSPIGIRDVLRYLVACAERAPMGVVEIGAPPLSFRAMMAIYAEARGLKRRIFKTPVVAPKLAALWVGLVTPIPNRIAVPLVEGIVRSLVADTTRAQALFPDIQPMSYREAVELALTRISENAVETHWSGALGAARTYTLEDWEGLIREVRSVLVDAPPEAVFRAFCSLGGDRGWLVWNWAWQLRGFLDKLVGGPGLRRGRRHPYELLPGEAVDFWRVEAVAPNRRLRLRAEMKTPGKAWLEFEAIPEGGRTRLVQTALFEPRGLPGALYWYALYPIHRVIFSAMARALAQRAEAEHGLCASRSE
;
A
#
# COMPACT_ATOMS: atom_id res chain seq x y z
N VAL A 1 -10.62 -13.93 -16.47
CA VAL A 1 -9.25 -14.05 -15.94
C VAL A 1 -8.73 -12.70 -15.50
N LEU A 2 -8.00 -12.65 -14.40
CA LEU A 2 -7.41 -11.43 -13.86
C LEU A 2 -5.90 -11.59 -13.70
N THR A 3 -5.12 -10.83 -14.46
CA THR A 3 -3.68 -10.68 -14.21
C THR A 3 -3.42 -9.47 -13.31
N GLY A 4 -2.33 -9.47 -12.55
CA GLY A 4 -1.97 -8.35 -11.68
C GLY A 4 -2.80 -8.23 -10.39
N ALA A 5 -3.47 -9.28 -9.93
CA ALA A 5 -4.29 -9.30 -8.72
C ALA A 5 -3.51 -9.04 -7.41
N THR A 6 -2.20 -9.22 -7.40
CA THR A 6 -1.34 -8.84 -6.28
C THR A 6 -1.10 -7.32 -6.20
N GLY A 7 -1.42 -6.59 -7.27
CA GLY A 7 -1.23 -5.14 -7.37
C GLY A 7 -2.36 -4.31 -6.76
N TYR A 8 -2.19 -2.97 -6.84
CA TYR A 8 -3.12 -1.99 -6.27
C TYR A 8 -4.53 -2.07 -6.88
N VAL A 9 -4.64 -2.05 -8.20
CA VAL A 9 -5.93 -2.07 -8.91
C VAL A 9 -6.51 -3.49 -8.94
N GLY A 10 -5.70 -4.49 -9.36
CA GLY A 10 -6.18 -5.87 -9.50
C GLY A 10 -6.67 -6.48 -8.19
N GLY A 11 -5.97 -6.22 -7.08
CA GLY A 11 -6.39 -6.71 -5.75
C GLY A 11 -7.71 -6.11 -5.26
N ARG A 12 -8.11 -4.94 -5.77
CA ARG A 12 -9.41 -4.31 -5.50
C ARG A 12 -10.47 -4.71 -6.52
N LEU A 13 -10.06 -5.06 -7.73
CA LEU A 13 -10.99 -5.49 -8.78
C LEU A 13 -11.55 -6.88 -8.49
N ALA A 14 -10.72 -7.81 -8.01
CA ALA A 14 -11.14 -9.19 -7.75
C ALA A 14 -12.43 -9.28 -6.92
N PRO A 15 -12.54 -8.68 -5.71
CA PRO A 15 -13.77 -8.77 -4.93
C PRO A 15 -14.98 -8.12 -5.63
N ARG A 16 -14.80 -7.05 -6.43
CA ARG A 16 -15.90 -6.40 -7.17
C ARG A 16 -16.43 -7.27 -8.31
N LEU A 17 -15.58 -8.08 -8.92
CA LEU A 17 -16.03 -9.07 -9.91
C LEU A 17 -16.79 -10.21 -9.22
N LEU A 18 -16.31 -10.69 -8.08
CA LEU A 18 -16.98 -11.70 -7.27
C LEU A 18 -18.37 -11.24 -6.78
N GLU A 19 -18.48 -9.99 -6.30
CA GLU A 19 -19.72 -9.35 -5.89
C GLU A 19 -20.76 -9.26 -7.03
N ARG A 20 -20.29 -9.27 -8.31
CA ARG A 20 -21.14 -9.30 -9.50
C ARG A 20 -21.45 -10.72 -9.99
N GLY A 21 -21.02 -11.76 -9.25
CA GLY A 21 -21.29 -13.15 -9.58
C GLY A 21 -20.35 -13.76 -10.64
N TYR A 22 -19.23 -13.10 -10.97
CA TYR A 22 -18.26 -13.67 -11.91
C TYR A 22 -17.42 -14.76 -11.22
N CYS A 23 -17.16 -15.86 -11.96
CA CYS A 23 -16.11 -16.82 -11.61
C CYS A 23 -14.75 -16.20 -11.95
N VAL A 24 -13.94 -15.90 -10.95
CA VAL A 24 -12.66 -15.20 -11.13
C VAL A 24 -11.50 -16.18 -11.03
N ARG A 25 -10.72 -16.28 -12.10
CA ARG A 25 -9.44 -16.96 -12.13
C ARG A 25 -8.31 -15.94 -12.15
N VAL A 26 -7.31 -16.12 -11.31
CA VAL A 26 -6.18 -15.20 -11.14
C VAL A 26 -4.90 -15.86 -11.65
N LEU A 27 -4.15 -15.17 -12.52
CA LEU A 27 -2.77 -15.52 -12.85
C LEU A 27 -1.81 -14.72 -11.99
N ALA A 28 -1.02 -15.39 -11.16
CA ALA A 28 -0.07 -14.78 -10.24
C ALA A 28 1.26 -15.54 -10.21
N ARG A 29 2.40 -14.83 -10.14
CA ARG A 29 3.74 -15.43 -10.09
C ARG A 29 4.04 -16.19 -8.81
N ASP A 30 3.34 -15.89 -7.75
CA ASP A 30 3.47 -16.48 -6.41
C ASP A 30 2.11 -16.41 -5.72
N ALA A 31 1.48 -17.56 -5.54
CA ALA A 31 0.16 -17.70 -4.94
C ALA A 31 0.14 -17.26 -3.46
N ASN A 32 1.28 -17.39 -2.74
CA ASN A 32 1.37 -17.00 -1.34
C ASN A 32 1.14 -15.50 -1.12
N ARG A 33 1.40 -14.67 -2.14
CA ARG A 33 1.13 -13.22 -2.08
C ARG A 33 -0.35 -12.87 -2.04
N LEU A 34 -1.21 -13.83 -2.32
CA LEU A 34 -2.66 -13.69 -2.24
C LEU A 34 -3.23 -14.27 -0.93
N ALA A 35 -2.44 -15.03 -0.16
CA ALA A 35 -2.90 -15.75 1.04
C ALA A 35 -3.60 -14.86 2.08
N ALA A 36 -3.15 -13.60 2.24
CA ALA A 36 -3.77 -12.64 3.15
C ALA A 36 -4.99 -11.90 2.57
N ARG A 37 -5.40 -12.20 1.34
CA ARG A 37 -6.55 -11.54 0.72
C ARG A 37 -7.86 -12.18 1.20
N PRO A 38 -8.85 -11.40 1.68
CA PRO A 38 -10.13 -11.94 2.17
C PRO A 38 -10.90 -12.78 1.14
N TRP A 39 -10.67 -12.51 -0.15
CA TRP A 39 -11.31 -13.18 -1.28
C TRP A 39 -10.50 -14.34 -1.87
N ARG A 40 -9.35 -14.71 -1.26
CA ARG A 40 -8.43 -15.74 -1.79
C ARG A 40 -9.13 -17.08 -2.05
N GLU A 41 -9.98 -17.52 -1.13
CA GLU A 41 -10.70 -18.80 -1.20
C GLU A 41 -11.84 -18.80 -2.23
N GLN A 42 -12.22 -17.62 -2.74
CA GLN A 42 -13.32 -17.46 -3.71
C GLN A 42 -12.81 -17.42 -5.16
N VAL A 43 -11.49 -17.53 -5.37
CA VAL A 43 -10.88 -17.45 -6.70
C VAL A 43 -10.03 -18.68 -6.98
N GLU A 44 -10.02 -19.11 -8.26
CA GLU A 44 -9.04 -20.06 -8.75
C GLU A 44 -7.71 -19.34 -9.01
N VAL A 45 -6.59 -19.88 -8.53
CA VAL A 45 -5.26 -19.31 -8.76
C VAL A 45 -4.43 -20.24 -9.61
N ILE A 46 -4.00 -19.71 -10.76
CA ILE A 46 -2.98 -20.32 -11.62
C ILE A 46 -1.64 -19.65 -11.31
N GLU A 47 -0.67 -20.43 -10.88
CA GLU A 47 0.67 -19.90 -10.64
C GLU A 47 1.48 -19.88 -11.94
N GLY A 48 2.07 -18.70 -12.23
CA GLY A 48 2.88 -18.48 -13.44
C GLY A 48 3.10 -16.99 -13.74
N ASP A 49 4.09 -16.72 -14.60
CA ASP A 49 4.36 -15.38 -15.14
C ASP A 49 3.53 -15.14 -16.41
N VAL A 50 3.14 -13.89 -16.64
CA VAL A 50 2.40 -13.51 -17.87
C VAL A 50 3.25 -13.65 -19.14
N GLY A 51 4.55 -13.79 -19.02
CA GLY A 51 5.49 -14.13 -20.11
C GLY A 51 5.64 -15.64 -20.34
N ASP A 52 5.04 -16.49 -19.53
CA ASP A 52 5.00 -17.94 -19.69
C ASP A 52 3.74 -18.33 -20.49
N ALA A 53 3.94 -18.76 -21.74
CA ALA A 53 2.84 -19.10 -22.65
C ALA A 53 1.97 -20.25 -22.13
N ASP A 54 2.56 -21.22 -21.42
CA ASP A 54 1.81 -22.37 -20.91
C ASP A 54 0.95 -21.97 -19.70
N ALA A 55 1.49 -21.17 -18.80
CA ALA A 55 0.74 -20.65 -17.67
C ALA A 55 -0.42 -19.75 -18.14
N VAL A 56 -0.16 -18.88 -19.12
CA VAL A 56 -1.19 -18.00 -19.69
C VAL A 56 -2.29 -18.81 -20.39
N ARG A 57 -1.93 -19.86 -21.16
CA ARG A 57 -2.92 -20.74 -21.80
C ARG A 57 -3.80 -21.44 -20.77
N ARG A 58 -3.20 -22.02 -19.72
CA ARG A 58 -4.00 -22.63 -18.62
C ARG A 58 -4.91 -21.62 -17.95
N ALA A 59 -4.45 -20.39 -17.74
CA ALA A 59 -5.26 -19.35 -17.12
C ALA A 59 -6.45 -18.94 -18.01
N LEU A 60 -6.27 -18.88 -19.33
CA LEU A 60 -7.28 -18.41 -20.28
C LEU A 60 -8.24 -19.51 -20.77
N ASP A 61 -7.99 -20.77 -20.44
CA ASP A 61 -8.85 -21.88 -20.85
C ASP A 61 -10.29 -21.70 -20.39
N GLY A 62 -11.25 -21.66 -21.32
CA GLY A 62 -12.66 -21.41 -21.04
C GLY A 62 -13.00 -19.99 -20.53
N ALA A 63 -12.08 -19.05 -20.62
CA ALA A 63 -12.31 -17.68 -20.16
C ALA A 63 -13.03 -16.83 -21.21
N GLU A 64 -14.04 -16.08 -20.79
CA GLU A 64 -14.76 -15.14 -21.66
C GLU A 64 -14.10 -13.76 -21.69
N VAL A 65 -13.65 -13.27 -20.52
CA VAL A 65 -13.07 -11.93 -20.34
C VAL A 65 -11.71 -12.05 -19.66
N ALA A 66 -10.73 -11.29 -20.15
CA ALA A 66 -9.40 -11.25 -19.57
C ALA A 66 -8.96 -9.81 -19.24
N TYR A 67 -8.56 -9.57 -17.98
CA TYR A 67 -8.02 -8.31 -17.53
C TYR A 67 -6.50 -8.34 -17.55
N TYR A 68 -5.88 -7.45 -18.34
CA TYR A 68 -4.44 -7.28 -18.36
C TYR A 68 -4.04 -6.06 -17.52
N LEU A 69 -3.64 -6.32 -16.26
CA LEU A 69 -3.29 -5.26 -15.27
C LEU A 69 -1.83 -5.36 -14.80
N VAL A 70 -0.97 -5.97 -15.62
CA VAL A 70 0.45 -6.14 -15.31
C VAL A 70 1.28 -5.09 -16.02
N HIS A 71 2.32 -4.58 -15.33
CA HIS A 71 3.38 -3.77 -15.92
C HIS A 71 4.69 -3.97 -15.14
N SER A 72 5.83 -3.81 -15.83
CA SER A 72 7.16 -4.17 -15.30
C SER A 72 8.01 -2.97 -14.84
N MET A 73 7.43 -1.83 -14.45
CA MET A 73 8.16 -0.61 -14.03
C MET A 73 9.31 -0.85 -13.04
N GLN A 74 9.28 -1.97 -12.33
CA GLN A 74 10.27 -2.31 -11.30
C GLN A 74 11.40 -3.21 -11.82
N ALA A 75 11.36 -3.64 -13.09
CA ALA A 75 12.27 -4.65 -13.62
C ALA A 75 13.63 -4.12 -14.13
N GLY A 76 13.98 -2.85 -13.86
CA GLY A 76 15.25 -2.25 -14.32
C GLY A 76 15.17 -1.65 -15.72
N ALA A 77 16.34 -1.51 -16.42
CA ALA A 77 16.43 -0.80 -17.70
C ALA A 77 15.62 -1.45 -18.84
N ASP A 78 15.43 -2.77 -18.81
CA ASP A 78 14.79 -3.54 -19.89
C ASP A 78 13.28 -3.74 -19.74
N PHE A 79 12.63 -2.96 -18.86
CA PHE A 79 11.20 -3.17 -18.57
C PHE A 79 10.31 -3.05 -19.83
N ALA A 80 10.61 -2.14 -20.76
CA ALA A 80 9.81 -1.94 -21.97
C ALA A 80 9.84 -3.17 -22.89
N ALA A 81 11.02 -3.76 -23.11
CA ALA A 81 11.16 -4.97 -23.90
C ALA A 81 10.45 -6.17 -23.25
N ARG A 82 10.45 -6.23 -21.92
CA ARG A 82 9.73 -7.26 -21.16
C ARG A 82 8.22 -7.06 -21.26
N ASP A 83 7.72 -5.83 -21.08
CA ASP A 83 6.30 -5.52 -21.20
C ASP A 83 5.77 -5.85 -22.60
N ARG A 84 6.55 -5.53 -23.65
CA ARG A 84 6.25 -5.90 -25.04
C ARG A 84 6.09 -7.41 -25.20
N ARG A 85 7.11 -8.21 -24.84
CA ARG A 85 7.08 -9.68 -24.94
C ARG A 85 5.90 -10.27 -24.16
N ASN A 86 5.65 -9.79 -22.97
CA ASN A 86 4.54 -10.25 -22.14
C ASN A 86 3.19 -9.99 -22.81
N ALA A 87 3.02 -8.80 -23.43
CA ALA A 87 1.80 -8.46 -24.16
C ALA A 87 1.63 -9.31 -25.41
N GLU A 88 2.71 -9.63 -26.13
CA GLU A 88 2.68 -10.51 -27.31
C GLU A 88 2.27 -11.94 -26.95
N VAL A 89 2.92 -12.53 -25.93
CA VAL A 89 2.58 -13.87 -25.42
C VAL A 89 1.12 -13.94 -24.97
N PHE A 90 0.68 -12.93 -24.22
CA PHE A 90 -0.69 -12.86 -23.74
C PHE A 90 -1.70 -12.73 -24.89
N ALA A 91 -1.45 -11.85 -25.86
CA ALA A 91 -2.33 -11.65 -27.00
C ALA A 91 -2.47 -12.91 -27.86
N GLU A 92 -1.38 -13.65 -28.06
CA GLU A 92 -1.40 -14.92 -28.80
C GLU A 92 -2.23 -15.99 -28.08
N ALA A 93 -2.05 -16.11 -26.76
CA ALA A 93 -2.84 -17.04 -25.95
C ALA A 93 -4.34 -16.67 -25.90
N VAL A 94 -4.68 -15.37 -25.82
CA VAL A 94 -6.05 -14.84 -25.88
C VAL A 94 -6.72 -15.26 -27.20
N ARG A 95 -6.01 -15.10 -28.32
CA ARG A 95 -6.54 -15.47 -29.63
C ARG A 95 -6.75 -16.98 -29.77
N ALA A 96 -5.80 -17.79 -29.27
CA ALA A 96 -5.90 -19.23 -29.28
C ALA A 96 -7.04 -19.77 -28.39
N ALA A 97 -7.30 -19.15 -27.26
CA ALA A 97 -8.38 -19.52 -26.33
C ALA A 97 -9.76 -18.95 -26.73
N GLY A 98 -9.84 -18.10 -27.75
CA GLY A 98 -11.11 -17.50 -28.18
C GLY A 98 -11.74 -16.53 -27.17
N VAL A 99 -10.94 -15.90 -26.33
CA VAL A 99 -11.42 -14.92 -25.35
C VAL A 99 -12.13 -13.77 -26.06
N ARG A 100 -13.37 -13.51 -25.70
CA ARG A 100 -14.21 -12.52 -26.39
C ARG A 100 -13.87 -11.05 -26.08
N HIS A 101 -13.22 -10.78 -24.95
CA HIS A 101 -12.89 -9.41 -24.55
C HIS A 101 -11.66 -9.35 -23.66
N VAL A 102 -10.69 -8.53 -24.04
CA VAL A 102 -9.55 -8.12 -23.21
C VAL A 102 -9.76 -6.72 -22.69
N VAL A 103 -9.62 -6.52 -21.39
CA VAL A 103 -9.68 -5.20 -20.75
C VAL A 103 -8.30 -4.82 -20.25
N TYR A 104 -7.72 -3.78 -20.82
CA TYR A 104 -6.41 -3.24 -20.46
C TYR A 104 -6.54 -1.88 -19.78
N LEU A 105 -5.85 -1.67 -18.68
CA LEU A 105 -5.74 -0.35 -18.02
C LEU A 105 -4.42 0.30 -18.43
N GLY A 106 -4.50 1.20 -19.40
CA GLY A 106 -3.39 2.01 -19.89
C GLY A 106 -3.23 3.34 -19.15
N GLY A 107 -2.30 4.18 -19.61
CA GLY A 107 -2.10 5.56 -19.15
C GLY A 107 -2.50 6.57 -20.21
N LEU A 108 -2.93 7.76 -19.78
CA LEU A 108 -3.12 8.90 -20.68
C LEU A 108 -1.82 9.25 -21.37
N LEU A 109 -1.91 9.70 -22.61
CA LEU A 109 -0.76 10.15 -23.39
C LEU A 109 -0.80 11.69 -23.53
N PRO A 110 0.36 12.35 -23.58
CA PRO A 110 0.41 13.78 -23.82
C PRO A 110 -0.08 14.10 -25.25
N LYS A 111 -0.89 15.15 -25.39
CA LYS A 111 -1.39 15.62 -26.70
C LYS A 111 -0.31 16.32 -27.55
N GLY A 112 0.91 16.46 -27.05
CA GLY A 112 2.05 17.07 -27.75
C GLY A 112 3.38 16.60 -27.20
N GLY A 113 4.37 16.41 -28.10
CA GLY A 113 5.71 15.91 -27.78
C GLY A 113 5.76 14.42 -27.44
N ALA A 114 6.96 13.89 -27.28
CA ALA A 114 7.17 12.47 -26.95
C ALA A 114 6.73 12.16 -25.52
N PRO A 115 5.99 11.05 -25.29
CA PRO A 115 5.68 10.58 -23.95
C PRO A 115 6.96 10.13 -23.20
N SER A 116 6.89 10.05 -21.87
CA SER A 116 7.96 9.43 -21.08
C SER A 116 8.13 7.95 -21.46
N LEU A 117 9.31 7.37 -21.20
CA LEU A 117 9.59 5.97 -21.52
C LEU A 117 8.54 5.02 -20.94
N HIS A 118 8.09 5.31 -19.71
CA HIS A 118 7.04 4.56 -19.05
C HIS A 118 5.68 4.63 -19.80
N LEU A 119 5.26 5.83 -20.19
CA LEU A 119 4.00 6.02 -20.95
C LEU A 119 4.11 5.43 -22.35
N SER A 120 5.29 5.50 -22.99
CA SER A 120 5.54 4.87 -24.30
C SER A 120 5.39 3.35 -24.22
N SER A 121 5.99 2.70 -23.21
CA SER A 121 5.84 1.25 -23.01
C SER A 121 4.37 0.84 -22.80
N ARG A 122 3.62 1.60 -22.02
CA ARG A 122 2.18 1.34 -21.81
C ARG A 122 1.36 1.51 -23.10
N ALA A 123 1.69 2.53 -23.89
CA ALA A 123 1.05 2.76 -25.19
C ALA A 123 1.31 1.63 -26.16
N GLU A 124 2.55 1.12 -26.20
CA GLU A 124 2.95 -0.02 -27.02
C GLU A 124 2.20 -1.31 -26.62
N VAL A 125 2.12 -1.61 -25.30
CA VAL A 125 1.31 -2.74 -24.80
C VAL A 125 -0.15 -2.59 -25.24
N GLY A 126 -0.74 -1.40 -25.06
CA GLY A 126 -2.11 -1.14 -25.51
C GLY A 126 -2.30 -1.32 -27.01
N GLN A 127 -1.32 -0.92 -27.82
CA GLN A 127 -1.33 -1.11 -29.27
C GLN A 127 -1.31 -2.60 -29.63
N ILE A 128 -0.39 -3.38 -29.05
CA ILE A 128 -0.28 -4.83 -29.31
C ILE A 128 -1.59 -5.54 -28.98
N LEU A 129 -2.16 -5.24 -27.81
CA LEU A 129 -3.41 -5.87 -27.39
C LEU A 129 -4.58 -5.51 -28.33
N ARG A 130 -4.73 -4.24 -28.73
CA ARG A 130 -5.81 -3.81 -29.65
C ARG A 130 -5.67 -4.36 -31.07
N GLU A 131 -4.44 -4.49 -31.57
CA GLU A 131 -4.19 -5.01 -32.92
C GLU A 131 -4.40 -6.52 -33.00
N ARG A 132 -4.15 -7.25 -31.91
CA ARG A 132 -4.13 -8.71 -31.92
C ARG A 132 -5.32 -9.36 -31.20
N THR A 133 -6.11 -8.60 -30.44
CA THR A 133 -7.22 -9.15 -29.64
C THR A 133 -8.43 -8.21 -29.63
N PRO A 134 -9.64 -8.73 -29.32
CA PRO A 134 -10.81 -7.89 -29.04
C PRO A 134 -10.60 -7.10 -27.74
N CYS A 135 -10.06 -5.88 -27.82
CA CYS A 135 -9.56 -5.13 -26.66
C CYS A 135 -10.30 -3.82 -26.40
N THR A 136 -10.54 -3.55 -25.11
CA THR A 136 -10.82 -2.22 -24.59
C THR A 136 -9.61 -1.74 -23.80
N GLU A 137 -8.99 -0.65 -24.23
CA GLU A 137 -7.94 0.06 -23.51
C GLU A 137 -8.54 1.26 -22.78
N LEU A 138 -8.68 1.16 -21.45
CA LEU A 138 -9.02 2.31 -20.60
C LEU A 138 -7.74 3.09 -20.31
N ARG A 139 -7.63 4.32 -20.81
CA ARG A 139 -6.51 5.22 -20.50
C ARG A 139 -6.88 6.14 -19.35
N ALA A 140 -6.19 5.96 -18.23
CA ALA A 140 -6.39 6.72 -17.00
C ALA A 140 -5.21 7.64 -16.69
N GLY A 141 -5.50 8.80 -16.10
CA GLY A 141 -4.50 9.68 -15.48
C GLY A 141 -4.08 9.17 -14.09
N PRO A 142 -3.52 10.04 -13.25
CA PRO A 142 -3.13 9.68 -11.89
C PRO A 142 -4.31 9.13 -11.09
N ILE A 143 -4.20 7.88 -10.62
CA ILE A 143 -5.25 7.24 -9.83
C ILE A 143 -5.15 7.72 -8.38
N ILE A 144 -6.27 8.21 -7.84
CA ILE A 144 -6.38 8.77 -6.50
C ILE A 144 -7.15 7.82 -5.59
N GLY A 145 -6.53 7.48 -4.49
CA GLY A 145 -7.11 6.61 -3.46
C GLY A 145 -6.06 6.16 -2.47
N SER A 146 -6.50 5.76 -1.28
CA SER A 146 -5.61 5.29 -0.21
C SER A 146 -4.69 4.18 -0.72
N GLY A 147 -3.38 4.34 -0.52
CA GLY A 147 -2.37 3.37 -0.95
C GLY A 147 -1.99 3.41 -2.44
N SER A 148 -2.49 4.35 -3.26
CA SER A 148 -1.97 4.54 -4.61
C SER A 148 -0.69 5.36 -4.60
N ALA A 149 0.27 5.04 -5.48
CA ALA A 149 1.54 5.77 -5.53
C ALA A 149 1.36 7.26 -5.86
N SER A 150 0.43 7.60 -6.76
CA SER A 150 0.15 9.00 -7.12
C SER A 150 -0.47 9.79 -5.97
N PHE A 151 -1.41 9.20 -5.24
CA PHE A 151 -2.01 9.85 -4.07
C PHE A 151 -1.01 9.98 -2.92
N GLU A 152 -0.25 8.94 -2.63
CA GLU A 152 0.77 8.98 -1.57
C GLU A 152 1.87 10.02 -1.87
N MET A 153 2.23 10.23 -3.15
CA MET A 153 3.16 11.29 -3.53
C MET A 153 2.62 12.68 -3.13
N VAL A 154 1.38 13.00 -3.52
CA VAL A 154 0.73 14.27 -3.15
C VAL A 154 0.67 14.40 -1.64
N ARG A 155 0.20 13.36 -0.98
CA ARG A 155 0.05 13.28 0.48
C ARG A 155 1.35 13.62 1.20
N TYR A 156 2.41 12.86 0.95
CA TYR A 156 3.67 13.02 1.68
C TYR A 156 4.35 14.36 1.39
N LEU A 157 4.36 14.82 0.14
CA LEU A 157 4.89 16.13 -0.18
C LEU A 157 4.14 17.23 0.57
N THR A 158 2.81 17.16 0.60
CA THR A 158 1.99 18.16 1.26
C THR A 158 2.07 18.08 2.78
N GLU A 159 2.11 16.90 3.37
CA GLU A 159 2.19 16.74 4.82
C GLU A 159 3.57 17.06 5.38
N ARG A 160 4.65 16.69 4.68
CA ARG A 160 6.02 16.85 5.17
C ARG A 160 6.61 18.22 4.92
N LEU A 161 6.21 18.92 3.85
CA LEU A 161 6.79 20.19 3.45
C LEU A 161 5.85 21.36 3.70
N PRO A 162 6.07 22.17 4.74
CA PRO A 162 5.29 23.40 4.98
C PRO A 162 5.57 24.47 3.92
N ILE A 163 6.78 24.47 3.34
CA ILE A 163 7.22 25.34 2.25
C ILE A 163 7.76 24.43 1.13
N MET A 164 7.26 24.61 -0.07
CA MET A 164 7.64 23.84 -1.24
C MET A 164 8.20 24.75 -2.33
N VAL A 165 9.39 24.44 -2.83
CA VAL A 165 9.96 25.06 -4.03
C VAL A 165 9.75 24.08 -5.18
N THR A 166 9.03 24.50 -6.20
CA THR A 166 8.53 23.60 -7.25
C THR A 166 8.90 24.10 -8.64
N PRO A 167 9.16 23.20 -9.60
CA PRO A 167 9.40 23.59 -10.98
C PRO A 167 8.13 24.13 -11.65
N ARG A 168 8.30 24.83 -12.79
CA ARG A 168 7.17 25.45 -13.54
C ARG A 168 6.17 24.42 -14.03
N TRP A 169 6.61 23.20 -14.40
CA TRP A 169 5.74 22.15 -14.93
C TRP A 169 4.73 21.60 -13.90
N ILE A 170 4.84 21.97 -12.61
CA ILE A 170 3.83 21.62 -11.61
C ILE A 170 2.44 22.18 -11.91
N ASP A 171 2.38 23.20 -12.79
CA ASP A 171 1.11 23.80 -13.25
C ASP A 171 0.54 23.09 -14.49
N ASN A 172 1.21 22.09 -15.03
CA ASN A 172 0.67 21.29 -16.11
C ASN A 172 -0.59 20.56 -15.66
N LEU A 173 -1.57 20.49 -16.55
CA LEU A 173 -2.86 19.89 -16.26
C LEU A 173 -2.80 18.37 -16.42
N VAL A 174 -3.38 17.68 -15.48
CA VAL A 174 -3.61 16.25 -15.53
C VAL A 174 -5.06 15.96 -15.18
N SER A 175 -5.66 14.92 -15.75
CA SER A 175 -6.99 14.44 -15.36
C SER A 175 -6.84 13.32 -14.33
N PRO A 176 -6.92 13.58 -13.02
CA PRO A 176 -6.91 12.54 -12.01
C PRO A 176 -8.20 11.72 -12.07
N ILE A 177 -8.20 10.53 -11.48
CA ILE A 177 -9.41 9.71 -11.36
C ILE A 177 -9.41 8.94 -10.04
N GLY A 178 -10.55 8.88 -9.35
CA GLY A 178 -10.74 8.11 -8.15
C GLY A 178 -10.62 6.60 -8.42
N ILE A 179 -9.95 5.86 -7.52
CA ILE A 179 -9.84 4.38 -7.67
C ILE A 179 -11.22 3.72 -7.76
N ARG A 180 -12.20 4.22 -7.03
CA ARG A 180 -13.58 3.70 -7.09
C ARG A 180 -14.16 3.79 -8.51
N ASP A 181 -13.91 4.89 -9.20
CA ASP A 181 -14.41 5.08 -10.56
C ASP A 181 -13.66 4.23 -11.56
N VAL A 182 -12.32 4.09 -11.41
CA VAL A 182 -11.55 3.13 -12.24
C VAL A 182 -12.12 1.72 -12.13
N LEU A 183 -12.45 1.28 -10.91
CA LEU A 183 -13.05 -0.04 -10.70
C LEU A 183 -14.45 -0.16 -11.31
N ARG A 184 -15.27 0.90 -11.25
CA ARG A 184 -16.59 0.92 -11.92
C ARG A 184 -16.45 0.77 -13.43
N TYR A 185 -15.52 1.49 -14.07
CA TYR A 185 -15.25 1.35 -15.51
C TYR A 185 -14.74 -0.07 -15.84
N LEU A 186 -13.79 -0.61 -15.06
CA LEU A 186 -13.27 -1.95 -15.28
C LEU A 186 -14.36 -3.02 -15.19
N VAL A 187 -15.20 -2.98 -14.16
CA VAL A 187 -16.32 -3.91 -13.99
C VAL A 187 -17.31 -3.78 -15.14
N ALA A 188 -17.68 -2.54 -15.50
CA ALA A 188 -18.64 -2.30 -16.60
C ALA A 188 -18.13 -2.78 -17.98
N CYS A 189 -16.81 -2.85 -18.19
CA CYS A 189 -16.24 -3.41 -19.41
C CYS A 189 -16.53 -4.91 -19.59
N ALA A 190 -16.67 -5.69 -18.51
CA ALA A 190 -16.94 -7.14 -18.61
C ALA A 190 -18.25 -7.46 -19.35
N GLU A 191 -19.24 -6.58 -19.23
CA GLU A 191 -20.58 -6.75 -19.78
C GLU A 191 -20.74 -6.18 -21.20
N ARG A 192 -19.67 -5.59 -21.75
CA ARG A 192 -19.72 -4.85 -23.02
C ARG A 192 -18.86 -5.50 -24.09
N ALA A 193 -19.18 -5.19 -25.36
CA ALA A 193 -18.31 -5.51 -26.47
C ALA A 193 -17.00 -4.68 -26.41
N PRO A 194 -15.92 -5.13 -27.05
CA PRO A 194 -14.67 -4.39 -27.14
C PRO A 194 -14.86 -2.99 -27.75
N MET A 195 -14.27 -1.98 -27.10
CA MET A 195 -14.51 -0.57 -27.44
C MET A 195 -13.27 0.15 -27.97
N GLY A 196 -12.12 -0.53 -28.07
CA GLY A 196 -10.86 0.13 -28.42
C GLY A 196 -10.39 1.10 -27.31
N VAL A 197 -9.86 2.27 -27.67
CA VAL A 197 -9.37 3.25 -26.69
C VAL A 197 -10.51 4.06 -26.10
N VAL A 198 -10.55 4.15 -24.76
CA VAL A 198 -11.47 5.01 -24.01
C VAL A 198 -10.67 5.75 -22.93
N GLU A 199 -10.60 7.08 -23.01
CA GLU A 199 -9.93 7.88 -21.99
C GLU A 199 -10.88 8.20 -20.84
N ILE A 200 -10.43 7.98 -19.60
CA ILE A 200 -11.21 8.16 -18.37
C ILE A 200 -10.48 9.10 -17.40
N GLY A 201 -11.22 10.00 -16.77
CA GLY A 201 -10.65 10.97 -15.82
C GLY A 201 -11.72 11.90 -15.26
N ALA A 202 -11.41 12.54 -14.14
CA ALA A 202 -12.14 13.68 -13.61
C ALA A 202 -11.67 14.98 -14.29
N PRO A 203 -12.32 16.12 -14.06
CA PRO A 203 -11.90 17.41 -14.58
C PRO A 203 -10.41 17.68 -14.33
N PRO A 204 -9.69 18.26 -15.32
CA PRO A 204 -8.24 18.42 -15.22
C PRO A 204 -7.86 19.44 -14.15
N LEU A 205 -6.80 19.12 -13.41
CA LEU A 205 -6.20 19.95 -12.36
C LEU A 205 -4.69 19.99 -12.53
N SER A 206 -4.06 21.09 -12.11
CA SER A 206 -2.60 21.11 -11.97
C SER A 206 -2.17 20.32 -10.71
N PHE A 207 -0.96 19.79 -10.72
CA PHE A 207 -0.43 19.08 -9.54
C PHE A 207 -0.36 20.02 -8.32
N ARG A 208 -0.12 21.33 -8.55
CA ARG A 208 -0.23 22.36 -7.52
C ARG A 208 -1.64 22.42 -6.92
N ALA A 209 -2.68 22.48 -7.77
CA ALA A 209 -4.06 22.50 -7.31
C ALA A 209 -4.40 21.24 -6.52
N MET A 210 -3.91 20.08 -6.95
CA MET A 210 -4.08 18.82 -6.23
C MET A 210 -3.47 18.89 -4.82
N MET A 211 -2.24 19.42 -4.67
CA MET A 211 -1.62 19.61 -3.35
C MET A 211 -2.38 20.64 -2.48
N ALA A 212 -2.89 21.72 -3.08
CA ALA A 212 -3.67 22.73 -2.36
C ALA A 212 -4.98 22.15 -1.83
N ILE A 213 -5.73 21.42 -2.66
CA ILE A 213 -6.98 20.75 -2.26
C ILE A 213 -6.71 19.72 -1.15
N TYR A 214 -5.60 18.96 -1.26
CA TYR A 214 -5.20 18.02 -0.21
C TYR A 214 -4.88 18.76 1.11
N ALA A 215 -4.14 19.88 1.03
CA ALA A 215 -3.80 20.69 2.21
C ALA A 215 -5.06 21.22 2.91
N GLU A 216 -6.03 21.74 2.15
CA GLU A 216 -7.31 22.19 2.67
C GLU A 216 -8.08 21.06 3.37
N ALA A 217 -8.20 19.89 2.74
CA ALA A 217 -8.89 18.73 3.30
C ALA A 217 -8.26 18.25 4.64
N ARG A 218 -6.95 18.52 4.81
CA ARG A 218 -6.21 18.20 6.05
C ARG A 218 -6.08 19.38 7.03
N GLY A 219 -6.62 20.56 6.71
CA GLY A 219 -6.45 21.77 7.51
C GLY A 219 -5.00 22.25 7.58
N LEU A 220 -4.18 22.00 6.55
CA LEU A 220 -2.76 22.33 6.53
C LEU A 220 -2.52 23.65 5.78
N LYS A 221 -1.76 24.57 6.37
CA LYS A 221 -1.31 25.79 5.66
C LYS A 221 0.01 25.50 4.93
N ARG A 222 0.01 25.61 3.59
CA ARG A 222 1.18 25.34 2.74
C ARG A 222 1.49 26.52 1.85
N ARG A 223 2.80 26.77 1.64
CA ARG A 223 3.30 27.81 0.72
C ARG A 223 4.07 27.14 -0.40
N ILE A 224 3.65 27.39 -1.65
CA ILE A 224 4.25 26.78 -2.84
C ILE A 224 4.84 27.89 -3.68
N PHE A 225 6.19 27.91 -3.82
CA PHE A 225 6.94 28.86 -4.61
C PHE A 225 7.43 28.21 -5.89
N LYS A 226 7.38 28.93 -7.00
CA LYS A 226 7.88 28.47 -8.29
C LYS A 226 9.35 28.84 -8.47
N THR A 227 10.14 27.91 -9.02
CA THR A 227 11.50 28.18 -9.48
C THR A 227 11.60 27.94 -10.99
N PRO A 228 12.36 28.77 -11.73
CA PRO A 228 12.55 28.58 -13.17
C PRO A 228 13.35 27.32 -13.52
N VAL A 229 14.15 26.81 -12.60
CA VAL A 229 15.17 25.78 -12.88
C VAL A 229 14.99 24.60 -11.91
N VAL A 230 14.34 23.53 -12.38
CA VAL A 230 14.57 22.20 -11.81
C VAL A 230 14.44 21.16 -12.90
N ALA A 231 15.54 20.43 -13.17
CA ALA A 231 15.50 19.27 -14.03
C ALA A 231 14.56 18.20 -13.46
N PRO A 232 13.71 17.55 -14.29
CA PRO A 232 12.74 16.54 -13.80
C PRO A 232 13.38 15.43 -12.98
N LYS A 233 14.61 14.99 -13.34
CA LYS A 233 15.35 13.97 -12.59
C LYS A 233 15.72 14.42 -11.17
N LEU A 234 16.13 15.67 -10.98
CA LEU A 234 16.43 16.21 -9.65
C LEU A 234 15.17 16.34 -8.80
N ALA A 235 14.05 16.76 -9.39
CA ALA A 235 12.76 16.80 -8.71
C ALA A 235 12.31 15.40 -8.29
N ALA A 236 12.47 14.40 -9.14
CA ALA A 236 12.14 13.02 -8.83
C ALA A 236 13.00 12.42 -7.72
N LEU A 237 14.31 12.70 -7.70
CA LEU A 237 15.20 12.29 -6.61
C LEU A 237 14.80 12.93 -5.28
N TRP A 238 14.42 14.23 -5.32
CA TRP A 238 13.90 14.94 -4.15
C TRP A 238 12.58 14.31 -3.65
N VAL A 239 11.67 13.96 -4.54
CA VAL A 239 10.43 13.24 -4.19
C VAL A 239 10.75 11.93 -3.50
N GLY A 240 11.68 11.12 -4.03
CA GLY A 240 12.11 9.87 -3.41
C GLY A 240 12.81 10.04 -2.04
N LEU A 241 13.41 11.21 -1.78
CA LEU A 241 13.99 11.54 -0.47
C LEU A 241 12.92 11.96 0.55
N VAL A 242 11.94 12.74 0.11
CA VAL A 242 10.91 13.32 0.99
C VAL A 242 9.73 12.36 1.20
N THR A 243 9.50 11.47 0.25
CA THR A 243 8.40 10.48 0.32
C THR A 243 8.96 9.07 0.47
N PRO A 244 8.18 8.10 0.97
CA PRO A 244 8.61 6.70 1.06
C PRO A 244 8.59 6.00 -0.32
N ILE A 245 8.21 6.70 -1.37
CA ILE A 245 8.11 6.13 -2.72
C ILE A 245 9.53 5.98 -3.29
N PRO A 246 9.98 4.74 -3.59
CA PRO A 246 11.31 4.52 -4.13
C PRO A 246 11.51 5.28 -5.45
N ASN A 247 12.72 5.77 -5.70
CA ASN A 247 13.04 6.53 -6.91
C ASN A 247 12.71 5.81 -8.21
N ARG A 248 12.79 4.46 -8.22
CA ARG A 248 12.36 3.62 -9.37
C ARG A 248 10.87 3.77 -9.74
N ILE A 249 10.03 4.25 -8.81
CA ILE A 249 8.61 4.57 -9.04
C ILE A 249 8.41 6.08 -9.15
N ALA A 250 9.05 6.86 -8.27
CA ALA A 250 8.92 8.31 -8.25
C ALA A 250 9.38 8.95 -9.57
N VAL A 251 10.52 8.48 -10.15
CA VAL A 251 11.06 9.03 -11.41
C VAL A 251 10.06 8.88 -12.56
N PRO A 252 9.56 7.69 -12.91
CA PRO A 252 8.56 7.54 -13.98
C PRO A 252 7.28 8.36 -13.76
N LEU A 253 6.81 8.45 -12.50
CA LEU A 253 5.61 9.21 -12.16
C LEU A 253 5.84 10.72 -12.36
N VAL A 254 6.97 11.26 -11.88
CA VAL A 254 7.32 12.67 -12.07
C VAL A 254 7.52 13.00 -13.56
N GLU A 255 8.27 12.16 -14.29
CA GLU A 255 8.45 12.33 -15.73
C GLU A 255 7.12 12.30 -16.51
N GLY A 256 6.15 11.51 -16.03
CA GLY A 256 4.81 11.45 -16.61
C GLY A 256 4.04 12.77 -16.50
N ILE A 257 4.19 13.54 -15.42
CA ILE A 257 3.47 14.80 -15.20
C ILE A 257 4.22 16.06 -15.70
N VAL A 258 5.44 15.90 -16.22
CA VAL A 258 6.17 17.02 -16.86
C VAL A 258 5.42 17.58 -18.06
N ARG A 259 4.51 16.83 -18.64
CA ARG A 259 3.61 17.25 -19.72
C ARG A 259 2.16 17.14 -19.27
N SER A 260 1.28 17.93 -19.89
CA SER A 260 -0.15 17.85 -19.61
C SER A 260 -0.72 16.50 -20.09
N LEU A 261 -1.52 15.86 -19.22
CA LEU A 261 -2.18 14.58 -19.45
C LEU A 261 -3.71 14.77 -19.23
N VAL A 262 -4.36 15.41 -20.18
CA VAL A 262 -5.80 15.73 -20.09
C VAL A 262 -6.59 14.71 -20.90
N ALA A 263 -7.53 14.02 -20.24
CA ALA A 263 -8.40 13.03 -20.85
C ALA A 263 -9.47 13.70 -21.72
N ASP A 264 -9.74 13.14 -22.88
CA ASP A 264 -10.96 13.36 -23.62
C ASP A 264 -12.03 12.35 -23.18
N THR A 265 -12.88 12.78 -22.26
CA THR A 265 -13.90 11.93 -21.66
C THR A 265 -15.18 11.81 -22.47
N THR A 266 -15.31 12.47 -23.63
CA THR A 266 -16.51 12.48 -24.46
C THR A 266 -16.98 11.06 -24.79
N ARG A 267 -16.06 10.21 -25.20
CA ARG A 267 -16.35 8.82 -25.53
C ARG A 267 -16.71 7.99 -24.29
N ALA A 268 -16.06 8.24 -23.16
CA ALA A 268 -16.37 7.55 -21.90
C ALA A 268 -17.79 7.90 -21.43
N GLN A 269 -18.19 9.17 -21.50
CA GLN A 269 -19.54 9.62 -21.13
C GLN A 269 -20.61 9.00 -22.03
N ALA A 270 -20.36 8.89 -23.34
CA ALA A 270 -21.29 8.24 -24.25
C ALA A 270 -21.43 6.72 -24.03
N LEU A 271 -20.30 6.05 -23.74
CA LEU A 271 -20.28 4.59 -23.53
C LEU A 271 -20.74 4.19 -22.13
N PHE A 272 -20.53 5.02 -21.12
CA PHE A 272 -20.83 4.75 -19.71
C PHE A 272 -21.60 5.90 -19.05
N PRO A 273 -22.83 6.20 -19.50
CA PRO A 273 -23.61 7.36 -19.02
C PRO A 273 -23.89 7.31 -17.52
N ASP A 274 -23.92 6.11 -16.93
CA ASP A 274 -24.18 5.90 -15.49
C ASP A 274 -22.93 6.08 -14.62
N ILE A 275 -21.76 6.29 -15.23
CA ILE A 275 -20.50 6.49 -14.49
C ILE A 275 -20.11 7.97 -14.58
N GLN A 276 -20.36 8.70 -13.51
CA GLN A 276 -19.83 10.04 -13.33
C GLN A 276 -18.64 9.97 -12.35
N PRO A 277 -17.41 10.27 -12.82
CA PRO A 277 -16.25 10.26 -11.96
C PRO A 277 -16.37 11.32 -10.86
N MET A 278 -16.04 10.94 -9.62
CA MET A 278 -15.99 11.87 -8.50
C MET A 278 -14.93 12.94 -8.73
N SER A 279 -15.12 14.10 -8.13
CA SER A 279 -14.12 15.16 -8.12
C SER A 279 -12.85 14.72 -7.40
N TYR A 280 -11.74 15.40 -7.68
CA TYR A 280 -10.48 15.13 -6.95
C TYR A 280 -10.63 15.33 -5.44
N ARG A 281 -11.39 16.35 -4.98
CA ARG A 281 -11.66 16.59 -3.55
C ARG A 281 -12.38 15.41 -2.91
N GLU A 282 -13.44 14.93 -3.50
CA GLU A 282 -14.19 13.77 -3.00
C GLU A 282 -13.32 12.52 -2.94
N ALA A 283 -12.47 12.29 -3.96
CA ALA A 283 -11.54 11.17 -3.99
C ALA A 283 -10.50 11.27 -2.86
N VAL A 284 -10.00 12.47 -2.55
CA VAL A 284 -9.08 12.72 -1.42
C VAL A 284 -9.77 12.47 -0.08
N GLU A 285 -10.94 13.04 0.13
CA GLU A 285 -11.70 12.90 1.38
C GLU A 285 -12.04 11.43 1.66
N LEU A 286 -12.48 10.70 0.62
CA LEU A 286 -12.72 9.26 0.72
C LEU A 286 -11.45 8.48 1.06
N ALA A 287 -10.31 8.83 0.44
CA ALA A 287 -9.03 8.17 0.73
C ALA A 287 -8.58 8.42 2.16
N LEU A 288 -8.75 9.65 2.67
CA LEU A 288 -8.42 10.02 4.05
C LEU A 288 -9.31 9.28 5.07
N THR A 289 -10.61 9.16 4.79
CA THR A 289 -11.54 8.39 5.62
C THR A 289 -11.12 6.94 5.70
N ARG A 290 -10.81 6.30 4.56
CA ARG A 290 -10.35 4.90 4.52
C ARG A 290 -9.05 4.67 5.30
N ILE A 291 -8.13 5.65 5.26
CA ILE A 291 -6.89 5.60 6.05
C ILE A 291 -7.21 5.69 7.55
N SER A 292 -8.09 6.61 7.95
CA SER A 292 -8.44 6.79 9.38
C SER A 292 -9.17 5.57 9.96
N GLU A 293 -9.95 4.86 9.15
CA GLU A 293 -10.68 3.65 9.53
C GLU A 293 -9.83 2.37 9.45
N ASN A 294 -8.55 2.45 9.04
CA ASN A 294 -7.71 1.29 8.73
C ASN A 294 -8.34 0.33 7.69
N ALA A 295 -9.14 0.88 6.79
CA ALA A 295 -9.91 0.14 5.79
C ALA A 295 -9.27 0.15 4.38
N VAL A 296 -7.94 0.25 4.31
CA VAL A 296 -7.20 0.25 3.04
C VAL A 296 -7.03 -1.18 2.53
N GLU A 297 -7.69 -1.49 1.43
CA GLU A 297 -7.75 -2.84 0.86
C GLU A 297 -6.44 -3.29 0.21
N THR A 298 -5.74 -2.38 -0.45
CA THR A 298 -4.47 -2.66 -1.14
C THR A 298 -3.54 -1.45 -1.12
N HIS A 299 -2.24 -1.70 -1.18
CA HIS A 299 -1.21 -0.67 -1.24
C HIS A 299 -0.27 -0.92 -2.42
N TRP A 300 0.32 0.14 -3.00
CA TRP A 300 1.25 0.03 -4.13
C TRP A 300 2.46 -0.87 -3.82
N SER A 301 2.92 -0.88 -2.56
CA SER A 301 4.03 -1.73 -2.11
C SER A 301 3.70 -3.23 -2.12
N GLY A 302 2.43 -3.61 -2.10
CA GLY A 302 1.99 -5.00 -2.22
C GLY A 302 2.44 -5.68 -3.52
N ALA A 303 2.80 -4.90 -4.55
CA ALA A 303 3.38 -5.41 -5.78
C ALA A 303 4.88 -5.78 -5.65
N LEU A 304 5.57 -5.41 -4.56
CA LEU A 304 7.03 -5.46 -4.45
C LEU A 304 7.66 -6.81 -4.04
N GLY A 305 6.87 -7.79 -3.60
CA GLY A 305 7.34 -9.18 -3.37
C GLY A 305 8.14 -9.45 -2.10
N ALA A 306 8.21 -10.73 -1.74
CA ALA A 306 8.97 -11.46 -0.71
C ALA A 306 8.73 -11.09 0.77
N ALA A 307 8.25 -12.08 1.52
CA ALA A 307 8.23 -12.07 2.98
C ALA A 307 9.66 -12.04 3.52
N ARG A 308 10.01 -11.00 4.27
CA ARG A 308 11.25 -10.94 5.08
C ARG A 308 10.87 -11.09 6.55
N THR A 309 11.73 -11.73 7.33
CA THR A 309 11.61 -11.81 8.80
C THR A 309 11.65 -10.44 9.49
N TYR A 310 12.04 -9.43 8.76
CA TYR A 310 12.11 -8.04 9.17
C TYR A 310 11.76 -7.13 8.00
N THR A 311 10.80 -6.22 8.17
CA THR A 311 10.45 -5.21 7.18
C THR A 311 10.34 -3.85 7.86
N LEU A 312 10.95 -2.82 7.24
CA LEU A 312 10.68 -1.43 7.49
C LEU A 312 9.91 -0.91 6.28
N GLU A 313 8.64 -0.65 6.46
CA GLU A 313 7.75 -0.19 5.40
C GLU A 313 7.05 1.09 5.82
N ASP A 314 6.84 1.99 4.87
CA ASP A 314 5.91 3.09 5.04
C ASP A 314 4.54 2.59 4.55
N TRP A 315 3.66 2.31 5.50
CA TRP A 315 2.36 1.72 5.26
C TRP A 315 1.27 2.75 5.57
N GLU A 316 0.59 3.23 4.53
CA GLU A 316 -0.55 4.15 4.65
C GLU A 316 -0.24 5.47 5.41
N GLY A 317 1.00 5.97 5.29
CA GLY A 317 1.45 7.12 6.05
C GLY A 317 1.96 6.79 7.44
N LEU A 318 1.95 5.53 7.78
CA LEU A 318 2.58 5.00 8.97
C LEU A 318 3.94 4.42 8.58
N ILE A 319 4.98 4.81 9.28
CA ILE A 319 6.24 4.07 9.23
C ILE A 319 6.00 2.79 10.02
N ARG A 320 6.09 1.66 9.33
CA ARG A 320 5.83 0.34 9.88
C ARG A 320 7.11 -0.46 9.98
N GLU A 321 7.41 -0.96 11.16
CA GLU A 321 8.53 -1.84 11.43
C GLU A 321 8.01 -3.17 11.99
N VAL A 322 8.20 -4.27 11.26
CA VAL A 322 7.68 -5.60 11.62
C VAL A 322 8.82 -6.54 11.94
N ARG A 323 8.64 -7.33 12.97
CA ARG A 323 9.50 -8.47 13.35
C ARG A 323 8.66 -9.67 13.63
N SER A 324 9.18 -10.85 13.27
CA SER A 324 8.55 -12.11 13.62
C SER A 324 9.57 -13.10 14.15
N VAL A 325 9.15 -13.87 15.16
CA VAL A 325 9.91 -14.96 15.75
C VAL A 325 8.99 -16.16 15.88
N LEU A 326 9.49 -17.34 15.51
CA LEU A 326 8.76 -18.58 15.71
C LEU A 326 9.05 -19.08 17.13
N VAL A 327 8.00 -19.37 17.90
CA VAL A 327 8.04 -19.70 19.34
C VAL A 327 7.51 -21.11 19.52
N ASP A 328 8.21 -21.90 20.28
CA ASP A 328 7.82 -23.28 20.60
C ASP A 328 6.89 -23.33 21.82
N ALA A 329 5.75 -22.68 21.66
CA ALA A 329 4.71 -22.58 22.68
C ALA A 329 3.35 -22.29 22.00
N PRO A 330 2.22 -22.65 22.65
CA PRO A 330 0.90 -22.37 22.12
C PRO A 330 0.56 -20.86 22.14
N PRO A 331 -0.42 -20.41 21.32
CA PRO A 331 -0.80 -18.98 21.21
C PRO A 331 -1.13 -18.33 22.56
N GLU A 332 -1.72 -19.06 23.48
CA GLU A 332 -2.09 -18.59 24.82
C GLU A 332 -0.88 -18.20 25.66
N ALA A 333 0.22 -19.00 25.59
CA ALA A 333 1.44 -18.71 26.30
C ALA A 333 2.15 -17.47 25.71
N VAL A 334 2.20 -17.36 24.38
CA VAL A 334 2.75 -16.18 23.67
C VAL A 334 1.93 -14.93 23.97
N PHE A 335 0.60 -15.02 23.94
CA PHE A 335 -0.29 -13.93 24.31
C PHE A 335 -0.07 -13.47 25.75
N ARG A 336 0.01 -14.39 26.70
CA ARG A 336 0.28 -14.10 28.11
C ARG A 336 1.64 -13.39 28.29
N ALA A 337 2.66 -13.85 27.56
CA ALA A 337 4.00 -13.26 27.62
C ALA A 337 3.97 -11.78 27.22
N PHE A 338 3.37 -11.41 26.07
CA PHE A 338 3.35 -9.99 25.69
C PHE A 338 2.33 -9.15 26.48
N CYS A 339 1.25 -9.74 26.99
CA CYS A 339 0.37 -9.05 27.93
C CYS A 339 1.02 -8.77 29.29
N SER A 340 2.14 -9.41 29.62
CA SER A 340 2.89 -9.20 30.87
C SER A 340 3.87 -8.03 30.82
N LEU A 341 4.04 -7.33 29.67
CA LEU A 341 4.93 -6.19 29.51
C LEU A 341 4.51 -4.98 30.34
N GLY A 342 5.49 -4.20 30.81
CA GLY A 342 5.28 -2.97 31.58
C GLY A 342 5.02 -3.18 33.08
N GLY A 343 4.76 -2.07 33.81
CA GLY A 343 4.63 -2.06 35.25
C GLY A 343 5.90 -2.49 35.97
N ASP A 344 5.76 -3.27 37.07
CA ASP A 344 6.90 -3.72 37.86
C ASP A 344 7.84 -4.69 37.12
N ARG A 345 7.32 -5.38 36.08
CA ARG A 345 8.09 -6.32 35.24
C ARG A 345 8.91 -5.66 34.17
N GLY A 346 8.60 -4.39 33.86
CA GLY A 346 9.29 -3.62 32.84
C GLY A 346 9.09 -4.14 31.40
N TRP A 347 9.99 -3.72 30.49
CA TRP A 347 9.93 -4.01 29.05
C TRP A 347 10.89 -5.09 28.59
N LEU A 348 11.39 -5.92 29.54
CA LEU A 348 12.31 -7.05 29.37
C LEU A 348 13.70 -6.67 28.88
N VAL A 349 13.84 -5.60 28.10
CA VAL A 349 15.11 -5.19 27.48
C VAL A 349 15.35 -3.70 27.77
N TRP A 350 16.58 -3.37 28.21
CA TRP A 350 17.05 -2.02 28.44
C TRP A 350 16.09 -1.15 29.28
N ASN A 351 15.61 -1.66 30.38
CA ASN A 351 14.68 -0.93 31.26
C ASN A 351 15.15 0.48 31.64
N TRP A 352 16.46 0.70 31.73
CA TRP A 352 17.04 2.02 31.96
C TRP A 352 16.73 3.01 30.81
N ALA A 353 16.74 2.54 29.54
CA ALA A 353 16.44 3.39 28.40
C ALA A 353 14.96 3.80 28.38
N TRP A 354 14.06 2.92 28.77
CA TRP A 354 12.64 3.22 28.95
C TRP A 354 12.41 4.20 30.10
N GLN A 355 13.17 4.06 31.20
CA GLN A 355 13.13 5.00 32.33
C GLN A 355 13.62 6.40 31.92
N LEU A 356 14.76 6.48 31.21
CA LEU A 356 15.28 7.73 30.66
C LEU A 356 14.28 8.37 29.71
N ARG A 357 13.68 7.59 28.81
CA ARG A 357 12.65 8.06 27.89
C ARG A 357 11.44 8.63 28.64
N GLY A 358 10.96 7.92 29.67
CA GLY A 358 9.86 8.40 30.51
C GLY A 358 10.20 9.67 31.31
N PHE A 359 11.44 9.82 31.75
CA PHE A 359 11.92 11.04 32.39
C PHE A 359 11.93 12.22 31.41
N LEU A 360 12.50 12.05 30.22
CA LEU A 360 12.50 13.07 29.17
C LEU A 360 11.08 13.48 28.76
N ASP A 361 10.16 12.51 28.68
CA ASP A 361 8.76 12.78 28.36
C ASP A 361 8.08 13.66 29.42
N LYS A 362 8.38 13.43 30.71
CA LYS A 362 7.91 14.30 31.81
C LYS A 362 8.42 15.75 31.70
N LEU A 363 9.68 15.92 31.29
CA LEU A 363 10.26 17.27 31.13
C LEU A 363 9.53 18.06 30.05
N VAL A 364 9.00 17.42 29.03
CA VAL A 364 8.19 18.07 27.96
C VAL A 364 6.69 18.05 28.26
N GLY A 365 6.30 17.68 29.49
CA GLY A 365 4.90 17.67 29.96
C GLY A 365 4.09 16.48 29.44
N GLY A 366 4.72 15.37 29.13
CA GLY A 366 4.08 14.08 28.83
C GLY A 366 3.79 13.26 30.10
N PRO A 367 3.09 12.12 29.99
CA PRO A 367 2.69 11.29 31.15
C PRO A 367 3.86 10.62 31.87
N GLY A 368 5.00 10.44 31.19
CA GLY A 368 6.12 9.65 31.70
C GLY A 368 5.75 8.18 31.96
N LEU A 369 6.58 7.48 32.74
CA LEU A 369 6.26 6.11 33.16
C LEU A 369 5.19 6.15 34.27
N ARG A 370 4.04 5.56 33.98
CA ARG A 370 2.97 5.32 34.96
C ARG A 370 3.07 3.87 35.45
N ARG A 371 3.58 3.70 36.67
CA ARG A 371 3.64 2.37 37.28
C ARG A 371 2.33 2.11 38.02
N GLY A 372 1.70 1.00 37.69
CA GLY A 372 0.46 0.54 38.32
C GLY A 372 -0.39 -0.21 37.27
N ARG A 373 -0.44 -1.52 37.41
CA ARG A 373 -1.31 -2.37 36.61
C ARG A 373 -2.39 -2.97 37.50
N ARG A 374 -3.61 -3.09 36.98
CA ARG A 374 -4.72 -3.76 37.66
C ARG A 374 -4.42 -5.25 37.84
N HIS A 375 -3.88 -5.89 36.78
CA HIS A 375 -3.58 -7.31 36.76
C HIS A 375 -2.28 -7.59 35.99
N PRO A 376 -1.44 -8.55 36.44
CA PRO A 376 -0.11 -8.79 35.85
C PRO A 376 -0.15 -9.36 34.42
N TYR A 377 -1.25 -9.98 33.99
CA TYR A 377 -1.39 -10.62 32.68
C TYR A 377 -2.63 -10.20 31.88
N GLU A 378 -3.66 -9.67 32.55
CA GLU A 378 -4.87 -9.24 31.90
C GLU A 378 -4.84 -7.74 31.61
N LEU A 379 -5.22 -7.40 30.39
CA LEU A 379 -5.34 -6.02 29.92
C LEU A 379 -6.73 -5.79 29.33
N LEU A 380 -7.31 -4.66 29.67
CA LEU A 380 -8.58 -4.22 29.10
C LEU A 380 -8.35 -2.99 28.21
N PRO A 381 -9.12 -2.82 27.12
CA PRO A 381 -9.11 -1.58 26.34
C PRO A 381 -9.32 -0.35 27.25
N GLY A 382 -8.49 0.67 27.05
CA GLY A 382 -8.49 1.87 27.87
C GLY A 382 -7.55 1.85 29.08
N GLU A 383 -6.97 0.72 29.48
CA GLU A 383 -5.96 0.67 30.56
C GLU A 383 -4.62 1.28 30.14
N ALA A 384 -3.90 1.85 31.10
CA ALA A 384 -2.55 2.37 30.88
C ALA A 384 -1.50 1.31 31.23
N VAL A 385 -0.53 1.13 30.35
CA VAL A 385 0.68 0.32 30.54
C VAL A 385 1.88 1.24 30.38
N ASP A 386 2.42 1.74 31.48
CA ASP A 386 3.45 2.79 31.53
C ASP A 386 3.00 4.04 30.73
N PHE A 387 3.62 4.35 29.59
CA PHE A 387 3.24 5.47 28.71
C PHE A 387 2.40 5.02 27.50
N TRP A 388 1.94 3.77 27.51
CA TRP A 388 1.06 3.22 26.50
C TRP A 388 -0.40 3.13 27.00
N ARG A 389 -1.32 3.28 26.08
CA ARG A 389 -2.75 3.01 26.30
C ARG A 389 -3.14 1.77 25.52
N VAL A 390 -3.78 0.83 26.18
CA VAL A 390 -4.36 -0.34 25.51
C VAL A 390 -5.49 0.13 24.60
N GLU A 391 -5.35 -0.02 23.30
CA GLU A 391 -6.33 0.39 22.31
C GLU A 391 -7.24 -0.80 21.93
N ALA A 392 -6.69 -1.99 21.75
CA ALA A 392 -7.44 -3.19 21.45
C ALA A 392 -6.77 -4.44 22.04
N VAL A 393 -7.59 -5.38 22.46
CA VAL A 393 -7.20 -6.72 22.90
C VAL A 393 -8.09 -7.75 22.22
N ALA A 394 -7.50 -8.70 21.51
CA ALA A 394 -8.16 -9.92 21.06
C ALA A 394 -7.51 -11.09 21.81
N PRO A 395 -8.20 -11.74 22.76
CA PRO A 395 -7.64 -12.81 23.59
C PRO A 395 -6.95 -13.89 22.75
N ASN A 396 -5.80 -14.35 23.23
CA ASN A 396 -4.92 -15.35 22.59
C ASN A 396 -4.46 -15.02 21.16
N ARG A 397 -4.69 -13.80 20.69
CA ARG A 397 -4.36 -13.41 19.32
C ARG A 397 -3.61 -12.10 19.21
N ARG A 398 -4.11 -10.98 19.79
CA ARG A 398 -3.56 -9.64 19.50
C ARG A 398 -3.67 -8.71 20.69
N LEU A 399 -2.62 -7.89 20.88
CA LEU A 399 -2.60 -6.72 21.75
C LEU A 399 -2.11 -5.51 20.94
N ARG A 400 -2.88 -4.40 20.97
CA ARG A 400 -2.49 -3.13 20.36
C ARG A 400 -2.40 -2.03 21.42
N LEU A 401 -1.25 -1.37 21.46
CA LEU A 401 -0.91 -0.31 22.39
C LEU A 401 -0.70 0.99 21.62
N ARG A 402 -1.29 2.10 22.08
CA ARG A 402 -1.06 3.44 21.55
C ARG A 402 -0.20 4.24 22.52
N ALA A 403 0.84 4.88 22.02
CA ALA A 403 1.68 5.76 22.82
C ALA A 403 0.95 7.04 23.25
N GLU A 404 1.04 7.39 24.52
CA GLU A 404 0.56 8.67 25.09
C GLU A 404 1.71 9.66 25.32
N MET A 405 2.96 9.23 25.16
CA MET A 405 4.12 10.10 25.27
C MET A 405 4.09 11.20 24.20
N LYS A 406 4.66 12.36 24.53
CA LYS A 406 4.80 13.45 23.57
C LYS A 406 5.87 13.14 22.54
N THR A 407 5.39 12.83 21.34
CA THR A 407 6.22 12.60 20.15
C THR A 407 5.77 13.52 19.02
N PRO A 408 6.63 13.84 18.05
CA PRO A 408 6.22 14.59 16.87
C PRO A 408 5.44 13.69 15.88
N GLY A 409 4.43 12.98 16.39
CA GLY A 409 3.60 12.03 15.67
C GLY A 409 2.78 11.16 16.62
N LYS A 410 2.09 10.15 16.09
CA LYS A 410 1.43 9.11 16.89
C LYS A 410 2.19 7.79 16.72
N ALA A 411 2.29 7.00 17.77
CA ALA A 411 2.97 5.72 17.74
C ALA A 411 2.08 4.60 18.29
N TRP A 412 2.19 3.43 17.71
CA TRP A 412 1.55 2.20 18.19
C TRP A 412 2.57 1.08 18.26
N LEU A 413 2.32 0.16 19.16
CA LEU A 413 3.03 -1.10 19.27
C LEU A 413 1.99 -2.22 19.30
N GLU A 414 2.09 -3.14 18.35
CA GLU A 414 1.17 -4.25 18.21
C GLU A 414 1.91 -5.58 18.31
N PHE A 415 1.29 -6.53 19.00
CA PHE A 415 1.76 -7.91 19.11
C PHE A 415 0.67 -8.84 18.65
N GLU A 416 1.05 -9.84 17.86
CA GLU A 416 0.15 -10.89 17.40
C GLU A 416 0.75 -12.28 17.65
N ALA A 417 -0.09 -13.22 18.08
CA ALA A 417 0.21 -14.63 18.21
C ALA A 417 -0.54 -15.38 17.11
N ILE A 418 0.17 -15.87 16.10
CA ILE A 418 -0.39 -16.54 14.93
C ILE A 418 -0.01 -18.03 14.99
N PRO A 419 -0.98 -18.96 15.09
CA PRO A 419 -0.70 -20.40 15.09
C PRO A 419 -0.04 -20.82 13.77
N GLU A 420 1.02 -21.63 13.87
CA GLU A 420 1.76 -22.11 12.69
C GLU A 420 2.39 -23.50 12.96
N GLY A 421 1.81 -24.54 12.39
CA GLY A 421 2.38 -25.90 12.42
C GLY A 421 2.70 -26.46 13.81
N GLY A 422 1.81 -26.28 14.80
CA GLY A 422 1.99 -26.71 16.20
C GLY A 422 2.83 -25.74 17.04
N ARG A 423 3.38 -24.68 16.45
CA ARG A 423 4.10 -23.58 17.10
C ARG A 423 3.32 -22.27 16.92
N THR A 424 3.85 -21.19 17.45
CA THR A 424 3.24 -19.86 17.31
C THR A 424 4.22 -18.87 16.72
N ARG A 425 3.81 -18.15 15.68
CA ARG A 425 4.56 -17.00 15.17
C ARG A 425 4.19 -15.77 15.98
N LEU A 426 5.11 -15.30 16.81
CA LEU A 426 5.02 -13.97 17.44
C LEU A 426 5.36 -12.91 16.40
N VAL A 427 4.43 -12.01 16.13
CA VAL A 427 4.65 -10.83 15.27
C VAL A 427 4.59 -9.58 16.11
N GLN A 428 5.66 -8.80 16.08
CA GLN A 428 5.75 -7.48 16.72
C GLN A 428 5.78 -6.39 15.65
N THR A 429 4.82 -5.48 15.67
CA THR A 429 4.71 -4.37 14.73
C THR A 429 4.79 -3.04 15.48
N ALA A 430 5.77 -2.22 15.16
CA ALA A 430 5.83 -0.82 15.59
C ALA A 430 5.33 0.06 14.45
N LEU A 431 4.37 0.94 14.75
CA LEU A 431 3.76 1.86 13.81
C LEU A 431 3.99 3.30 14.29
N PHE A 432 4.33 4.18 13.37
CA PHE A 432 4.50 5.60 13.66
C PHE A 432 3.90 6.48 12.56
N GLU A 433 2.98 7.36 12.94
CA GLU A 433 2.41 8.40 12.08
C GLU A 433 3.19 9.70 12.30
N PRO A 434 4.19 10.04 11.46
CA PRO A 434 5.01 11.23 11.67
C PRO A 434 4.19 12.50 11.42
N ARG A 435 4.36 13.50 12.29
CA ARG A 435 3.76 14.81 12.11
C ARG A 435 4.73 15.73 11.37
N GLY A 436 4.65 15.72 10.04
CA GLY A 436 5.54 16.49 9.17
C GLY A 436 6.99 15.99 9.16
N LEU A 437 7.89 16.78 8.58
CA LEU A 437 9.32 16.46 8.50
C LEU A 437 9.99 16.21 9.86
N PRO A 438 9.72 17.02 10.92
CA PRO A 438 10.29 16.76 12.25
C PRO A 438 9.93 15.37 12.80
N GLY A 439 8.71 14.88 12.52
CA GLY A 439 8.30 13.55 12.93
C GLY A 439 9.07 12.45 12.18
N ALA A 440 9.27 12.61 10.90
CA ALA A 440 10.06 11.67 10.11
C ALA A 440 11.53 11.63 10.57
N LEU A 441 12.15 12.80 10.77
CA LEU A 441 13.53 12.89 11.26
C LEU A 441 13.68 12.27 12.65
N TYR A 442 12.73 12.52 13.54
CA TYR A 442 12.69 11.90 14.87
C TYR A 442 12.70 10.38 14.79
N TRP A 443 11.85 9.77 13.95
CA TRP A 443 11.81 8.34 13.79
C TRP A 443 13.13 7.77 13.27
N TYR A 444 13.65 8.33 12.17
CA TYR A 444 14.88 7.84 11.56
C TYR A 444 16.10 8.02 12.45
N ALA A 445 16.17 9.09 13.26
CA ALA A 445 17.22 9.28 14.24
C ALA A 445 17.19 8.22 15.36
N LEU A 446 15.99 7.79 15.78
CA LEU A 446 15.84 6.74 16.80
C LEU A 446 15.84 5.31 16.23
N TYR A 447 15.73 5.17 14.92
CA TYR A 447 15.63 3.88 14.26
C TYR A 447 16.77 2.90 14.60
N PRO A 448 18.06 3.28 14.66
CA PRO A 448 19.13 2.35 15.06
C PRO A 448 18.90 1.76 16.47
N ILE A 449 18.42 2.58 17.39
CA ILE A 449 18.10 2.17 18.77
C ILE A 449 16.87 1.27 18.79
N HIS A 450 15.81 1.65 18.07
CA HIS A 450 14.59 0.83 17.94
C HIS A 450 14.88 -0.54 17.35
N ARG A 451 15.75 -0.60 16.34
CA ARG A 451 16.17 -1.86 15.71
C ARG A 451 16.77 -2.85 16.72
N VAL A 452 17.59 -2.37 17.63
CA VAL A 452 18.24 -3.20 18.68
C VAL A 452 17.23 -3.60 19.75
N ILE A 453 16.53 -2.61 20.33
CA ILE A 453 15.60 -2.83 21.45
C ILE A 453 14.45 -3.76 21.02
N PHE A 454 13.80 -3.51 19.91
CA PHE A 454 12.65 -4.30 19.50
C PHE A 454 13.02 -5.70 19.04
N SER A 455 14.20 -5.90 18.42
CA SER A 455 14.68 -7.25 18.10
C SER A 455 15.01 -8.06 19.36
N ALA A 456 15.58 -7.42 20.37
CA ALA A 456 15.86 -8.07 21.65
C ALA A 456 14.55 -8.35 22.42
N MET A 457 13.58 -7.44 22.38
CA MET A 457 12.26 -7.60 23.00
C MET A 457 11.49 -8.80 22.43
N ALA A 458 11.42 -8.91 21.08
CA ALA A 458 10.74 -10.04 20.44
C ALA A 458 11.35 -11.39 20.86
N ARG A 459 12.69 -11.48 20.93
CA ARG A 459 13.40 -12.70 21.41
C ARG A 459 13.15 -12.96 22.88
N ALA A 460 13.17 -11.93 23.72
CA ALA A 460 12.92 -12.09 25.15
C ALA A 460 11.48 -12.55 25.45
N LEU A 461 10.51 -12.06 24.66
CA LEU A 461 9.12 -12.53 24.73
C LEU A 461 8.99 -14.00 24.32
N ALA A 462 9.67 -14.42 23.24
CA ALA A 462 9.69 -15.81 22.80
C ALA A 462 10.23 -16.74 23.88
N GLN A 463 11.43 -16.44 24.40
CA GLN A 463 12.06 -17.21 25.49
C GLN A 463 11.16 -17.30 26.73
N ARG A 464 10.47 -16.20 27.06
CA ARG A 464 9.56 -16.19 28.20
C ARG A 464 8.34 -17.07 27.97
N ALA A 465 7.73 -17.01 26.79
CA ALA A 465 6.58 -17.86 26.45
C ALA A 465 6.94 -19.35 26.49
N GLU A 466 8.11 -19.72 25.99
CA GLU A 466 8.63 -21.10 26.04
C GLU A 466 8.91 -21.56 27.47
N ALA A 467 9.55 -20.72 28.28
CA ALA A 467 9.83 -21.04 29.69
C ALA A 467 8.54 -21.20 30.51
N GLU A 468 7.56 -20.31 30.35
CA GLU A 468 6.26 -20.42 31.05
C GLU A 468 5.48 -21.66 30.59
N HIS A 469 5.57 -22.05 29.31
CA HIS A 469 4.96 -23.27 28.79
C HIS A 469 5.61 -24.53 29.34
N GLY A 470 6.94 -24.59 29.36
CA GLY A 470 7.67 -25.73 29.93
C GLY A 470 7.42 -25.96 31.43
N LEU A 471 7.29 -24.87 32.21
CA LEU A 471 6.93 -24.94 33.63
C LEU A 471 5.49 -25.41 33.88
N CYS A 472 4.56 -25.12 32.97
CA CYS A 472 3.19 -25.64 33.05
C CYS A 472 3.12 -27.13 32.70
N ALA A 473 3.87 -27.58 31.70
CA ALA A 473 3.94 -28.99 31.31
C ALA A 473 4.53 -29.88 32.44
N SER A 474 5.58 -29.43 33.12
CA SER A 474 6.23 -30.16 34.24
C SER A 474 5.42 -30.19 35.54
N ARG A 475 4.34 -29.43 35.66
CA ARG A 475 3.41 -29.42 36.81
C ARG A 475 2.15 -30.27 36.60
N SER A 476 1.94 -30.71 35.37
CA SER A 476 0.80 -31.55 34.96
C SER A 476 1.18 -33.05 34.85
N GLU A 477 2.45 -33.36 34.97
CA GLU A 477 3.01 -34.72 35.22
C GLU A 477 3.18 -34.93 36.74
#